data_8b0a956e929afc5bd63661ccfb617d7c
#
_entry.id   8b0a956e929afc5bd63661ccfb617d7c
#
_cell.length_a   1.000
_cell.length_b   1.000
_cell.length_c   1.000
_cell.angle_alpha   90.00
_cell.angle_beta   90.00
_cell.angle_gamma   90.00
#
_symmetry.space_group_name_H-M   'P 1'
#
loop_
_entity.id
_entity.type
_entity.pdbx_description
1 polymer ?
#
loop_
_entity_poly.entity_id
_entity_poly.type
_entity_poly.pdbx_seq_one_letter_code
_entity_poly.pdbx_strand_id
1 'polypeptide(L)'
;HDIKKILAVLPKKRQNLLFSATFSNDIRGLAKGLVNNPVEISVSPANTTVESVQHWIYPVDKNQKSKLLIHLIQDNQWSQVLVFSRTKHGANKLAKQLDGAGINAAAIHGNKSQGARTKALADFKGGKVQVLVATDIAARGLDIEQLPHVVNFDLPNVPEDYVHRIGRTGRAGATGEAVSLVSADEFKQLSDIERLIGELLQRQSVDGFKPVNELPESRLNRRPQTPSRPKKAKVGHRDGQRSGENSQGHRTRGRNNSAQRPSGNR
;
A
#
# COMPACT_ATOMS: atom_id res chain seq x y z
N HIS A 1 -4.16 -9.83 16.45
CA HIS A 1 -4.99 -10.47 17.48
C HIS A 1 -4.87 -12.00 17.43
N ASP A 2 -4.99 -12.62 16.26
CA ASP A 2 -4.93 -14.09 16.11
C ASP A 2 -3.55 -14.66 16.41
N ILE A 3 -2.48 -13.98 16.06
CA ILE A 3 -1.10 -14.37 16.46
C ILE A 3 -0.98 -14.46 17.99
N LYS A 4 -1.55 -13.51 18.74
CA LYS A 4 -1.53 -13.54 20.21
C LYS A 4 -2.29 -14.74 20.78
N LYS A 5 -3.42 -15.14 20.16
CA LYS A 5 -4.16 -16.35 20.55
C LYS A 5 -3.33 -17.61 20.35
N ILE A 6 -2.65 -17.73 19.19
CA ILE A 6 -1.77 -18.85 18.90
C ILE A 6 -0.62 -18.91 19.92
N LEU A 7 0.02 -17.77 20.18
CA LEU A 7 1.12 -17.70 21.15
C LEU A 7 0.72 -18.09 22.57
N ALA A 8 -0.54 -17.85 22.95
CA ALA A 8 -1.04 -18.18 24.29
C ALA A 8 -1.14 -19.69 24.55
N VAL A 9 -1.29 -20.52 23.49
CA VAL A 9 -1.38 -21.98 23.60
C VAL A 9 -0.04 -22.69 23.39
N LEU A 10 1.01 -21.94 23.00
CA LEU A 10 2.33 -22.49 22.78
C LEU A 10 3.13 -22.62 24.10
N PRO A 11 4.07 -23.58 24.20
CA PRO A 11 4.95 -23.71 25.38
C PRO A 11 5.69 -22.41 25.70
N LYS A 12 5.79 -22.07 27.00
CA LYS A 12 6.49 -20.85 27.44
C LYS A 12 8.00 -20.91 27.12
N LYS A 13 8.63 -22.08 27.24
CA LYS A 13 10.02 -22.30 26.87
C LYS A 13 10.10 -22.74 25.42
N ARG A 14 10.48 -21.81 24.54
CA ARG A 14 10.61 -22.05 23.09
C ARG A 14 11.58 -21.06 22.47
N GLN A 15 12.16 -21.40 21.35
CA GLN A 15 12.89 -20.49 20.49
C GLN A 15 11.91 -19.87 19.48
N ASN A 16 11.89 -18.54 19.39
CA ASN A 16 11.11 -17.81 18.38
C ASN A 16 12.06 -17.27 17.31
N LEU A 17 11.75 -17.50 16.06
CA LEU A 17 12.43 -16.92 14.90
C LEU A 17 11.44 -16.04 14.16
N LEU A 18 11.82 -14.79 13.89
CA LEU A 18 11.04 -13.83 13.12
C LEU A 18 11.85 -13.46 11.87
N PHE A 19 11.27 -13.72 10.71
CA PHE A 19 11.84 -13.31 9.44
C PHE A 19 10.98 -12.24 8.82
N SER A 20 11.60 -11.18 8.28
CA SER A 20 10.93 -10.12 7.54
C SER A 20 11.85 -9.61 6.45
N ALA A 21 11.27 -9.33 5.27
CA ALA A 21 12.01 -8.68 4.18
C ALA A 21 12.23 -7.17 4.47
N THR A 22 11.41 -6.58 5.34
CA THR A 22 11.48 -5.16 5.72
C THR A 22 11.45 -5.03 7.23
N PHE A 23 12.29 -4.15 7.80
CA PHE A 23 12.36 -3.88 9.24
C PHE A 23 11.89 -2.44 9.52
N SER A 24 10.63 -2.14 9.19
CA SER A 24 9.98 -0.88 9.58
C SER A 24 9.86 -0.76 11.11
N ASN A 25 9.63 0.45 11.61
CA ASN A 25 9.41 0.67 13.04
C ASN A 25 8.21 -0.13 13.58
N ASP A 26 7.19 -0.36 12.76
CA ASP A 26 6.02 -1.16 13.12
C ASP A 26 6.38 -2.64 13.27
N ILE A 27 7.21 -3.18 12.36
CA ILE A 27 7.72 -4.56 12.46
C ILE A 27 8.63 -4.73 13.67
N ARG A 28 9.49 -3.74 13.96
CA ARG A 28 10.33 -3.74 15.18
C ARG A 28 9.48 -3.69 16.45
N GLY A 29 8.41 -2.88 16.46
CA GLY A 29 7.44 -2.82 17.55
C GLY A 29 6.72 -4.17 17.76
N LEU A 30 6.30 -4.81 16.67
CA LEU A 30 5.70 -6.14 16.71
C LEU A 30 6.69 -7.18 17.22
N ALA A 31 7.94 -7.20 16.73
CA ALA A 31 8.98 -8.12 17.14
C ALA A 31 9.23 -8.07 18.64
N LYS A 32 9.36 -6.86 19.24
CA LYS A 32 9.56 -6.68 20.69
C LYS A 32 8.48 -7.35 21.54
N GLY A 33 7.26 -7.48 21.00
CA GLY A 33 6.15 -8.15 21.72
C GLY A 33 6.05 -9.67 21.48
N LEU A 34 6.81 -10.21 20.52
CA LEU A 34 6.71 -11.62 20.10
C LEU A 34 7.94 -12.45 20.46
N VAL A 35 9.12 -11.84 20.52
CA VAL A 35 10.39 -12.51 20.75
C VAL A 35 11.06 -11.96 22.02
N ASN A 36 11.69 -12.84 22.79
CA ASN A 36 12.37 -12.52 24.04
C ASN A 36 13.85 -12.29 23.75
N ASN A 37 14.35 -11.10 24.09
CA ASN A 37 15.75 -10.70 23.92
C ASN A 37 16.35 -11.15 22.58
N PRO A 38 15.80 -10.69 21.42
CA PRO A 38 16.19 -11.19 20.11
C PRO A 38 17.57 -10.68 19.69
N VAL A 39 18.29 -11.53 18.97
CA VAL A 39 19.42 -11.09 18.15
C VAL A 39 18.86 -10.64 16.80
N GLU A 40 19.11 -9.39 16.43
CA GLU A 40 18.72 -8.85 15.12
C GLU A 40 19.88 -9.08 14.14
N ILE A 41 19.61 -9.82 13.06
CA ILE A 41 20.56 -10.07 11.99
C ILE A 41 20.00 -9.45 10.73
N SER A 42 20.68 -8.45 10.16
CA SER A 42 20.36 -7.83 8.90
C SER A 42 21.37 -8.25 7.84
N VAL A 43 20.91 -8.88 6.76
CA VAL A 43 21.78 -9.47 5.71
C VAL A 43 21.94 -8.55 4.50
N SER A 44 21.08 -7.57 4.33
CA SER A 44 21.12 -6.65 3.18
C SER A 44 20.69 -5.24 3.57
N PRO A 45 21.28 -4.18 3.01
CA PRO A 45 20.72 -2.84 3.06
C PRO A 45 19.28 -2.85 2.52
N ALA A 46 18.43 -1.97 3.04
CA ALA A 46 17.00 -1.95 2.76
C ALA A 46 16.60 -1.82 1.27
N ASN A 47 17.53 -1.52 0.37
CA ASN A 47 17.27 -1.19 -1.04
C ASN A 47 17.94 -2.09 -2.07
N THR A 48 18.66 -3.15 -1.69
CA THR A 48 19.42 -3.98 -2.62
C THR A 48 18.57 -4.68 -3.70
N THR A 49 17.29 -4.91 -3.45
CA THR A 49 16.37 -5.53 -4.42
C THR A 49 16.03 -4.55 -5.56
N VAL A 50 16.09 -3.25 -5.30
CA VAL A 50 15.78 -2.20 -6.28
C VAL A 50 16.91 -2.05 -7.29
N GLU A 51 18.18 -2.20 -6.85
CA GLU A 51 19.36 -2.02 -7.70
C GLU A 51 19.51 -3.06 -8.83
N SER A 52 18.88 -4.24 -8.68
CA SER A 52 18.96 -5.33 -9.67
C SER A 52 17.81 -5.33 -10.68
N VAL A 53 16.81 -4.45 -10.52
CA VAL A 53 15.61 -4.40 -11.34
C VAL A 53 15.56 -3.11 -12.12
N GLN A 54 15.45 -3.19 -13.44
CA GLN A 54 15.13 -2.02 -14.26
C GLN A 54 13.66 -1.67 -14.06
N HIS A 55 13.36 -0.47 -13.57
CA HIS A 55 11.97 -0.09 -13.31
C HIS A 55 11.67 1.34 -13.75
N TRP A 56 10.46 1.52 -14.30
CA TRP A 56 9.97 2.81 -14.80
C TRP A 56 8.45 2.86 -14.76
N ILE A 57 7.90 4.03 -15.06
CA ILE A 57 6.47 4.24 -15.10
C ILE A 57 5.99 4.73 -16.46
N TYR A 58 4.75 4.36 -16.80
CA TYR A 58 3.99 4.95 -17.89
C TYR A 58 2.85 5.78 -17.33
N PRO A 59 2.91 7.12 -17.38
CA PRO A 59 1.77 7.97 -17.09
C PRO A 59 0.64 7.67 -18.08
N VAL A 60 -0.56 7.36 -17.58
CA VAL A 60 -1.70 6.98 -18.41
C VAL A 60 -3.01 7.23 -17.69
N ASP A 61 -4.07 7.62 -18.43
CA ASP A 61 -5.39 7.73 -17.83
C ASP A 61 -5.91 6.35 -17.37
N LYS A 62 -6.62 6.33 -16.25
CA LYS A 62 -7.13 5.12 -15.61
C LYS A 62 -7.93 4.21 -16.54
N ASN A 63 -8.75 4.81 -17.43
CA ASN A 63 -9.56 4.08 -18.40
C ASN A 63 -8.77 3.52 -19.58
N GLN A 64 -7.53 3.95 -19.78
CA GLN A 64 -6.65 3.48 -20.84
C GLN A 64 -5.63 2.43 -20.36
N LYS A 65 -5.47 2.21 -19.05
CA LYS A 65 -4.47 1.28 -18.51
C LYS A 65 -4.53 -0.12 -19.12
N SER A 66 -5.73 -0.69 -19.29
CA SER A 66 -5.86 -2.03 -19.87
C SER A 66 -5.47 -2.08 -21.34
N LYS A 67 -5.80 -1.04 -22.11
CA LYS A 67 -5.39 -0.96 -23.51
C LYS A 67 -3.87 -0.78 -23.64
N LEU A 68 -3.28 0.06 -22.81
CA LEU A 68 -1.82 0.24 -22.78
C LEU A 68 -1.12 -1.07 -22.40
N LEU A 69 -1.61 -1.80 -21.40
CA LEU A 69 -1.03 -3.08 -21.02
C LEU A 69 -1.08 -4.10 -22.16
N ILE A 70 -2.22 -4.21 -22.86
CA ILE A 70 -2.37 -5.08 -24.03
C ILE A 70 -1.34 -4.69 -25.09
N HIS A 71 -1.22 -3.41 -25.41
CA HIS A 71 -0.27 -2.89 -26.39
C HIS A 71 1.18 -3.24 -26.00
N LEU A 72 1.58 -2.98 -24.75
CA LEU A 72 2.93 -3.28 -24.26
C LEU A 72 3.26 -4.78 -24.35
N ILE A 73 2.32 -5.65 -24.00
CA ILE A 73 2.53 -7.11 -24.07
C ILE A 73 2.69 -7.57 -25.51
N GLN A 74 1.88 -7.05 -26.44
CA GLN A 74 1.88 -7.45 -27.85
C GLN A 74 3.09 -6.85 -28.59
N ASP A 75 3.37 -5.57 -28.41
CA ASP A 75 4.44 -4.84 -29.10
C ASP A 75 5.82 -5.35 -28.69
N ASN A 76 6.02 -5.57 -27.38
CA ASN A 76 7.29 -6.10 -26.86
C ASN A 76 7.35 -7.64 -26.82
N GLN A 77 6.33 -8.34 -27.28
CA GLN A 77 6.25 -9.80 -27.31
C GLN A 77 6.56 -10.46 -25.95
N TRP A 78 6.07 -9.86 -24.87
CA TRP A 78 6.30 -10.39 -23.52
C TRP A 78 5.67 -11.76 -23.33
N SER A 79 6.45 -12.75 -22.96
CA SER A 79 6.02 -14.15 -22.91
C SER A 79 5.48 -14.57 -21.53
N GLN A 80 5.96 -13.98 -20.46
CA GLN A 80 5.59 -14.34 -19.09
C GLN A 80 5.55 -13.10 -18.21
N VAL A 81 4.34 -12.68 -17.82
CA VAL A 81 4.10 -11.42 -17.12
C VAL A 81 3.29 -11.64 -15.85
N LEU A 82 3.79 -11.16 -14.72
CA LEU A 82 3.02 -11.07 -13.48
C LEU A 82 2.46 -9.65 -13.35
N VAL A 83 1.14 -9.53 -13.33
CA VAL A 83 0.44 -8.25 -13.22
C VAL A 83 -0.21 -8.10 -11.85
N PHE A 84 0.07 -7.01 -11.17
CA PHE A 84 -0.55 -6.70 -9.88
C PHE A 84 -1.75 -5.78 -10.03
N SER A 85 -2.90 -6.22 -9.56
CA SER A 85 -4.12 -5.42 -9.44
C SER A 85 -4.55 -5.29 -7.98
N ARG A 86 -5.03 -4.10 -7.60
CA ARG A 86 -5.41 -3.78 -6.23
C ARG A 86 -6.59 -4.60 -5.72
N THR A 87 -7.52 -4.98 -6.59
CA THR A 87 -8.77 -5.63 -6.19
C THR A 87 -9.00 -6.97 -6.89
N LYS A 88 -9.73 -7.88 -6.21
CA LYS A 88 -10.17 -9.16 -6.77
C LYS A 88 -11.01 -8.99 -8.04
N HIS A 89 -11.92 -8.02 -8.04
CA HIS A 89 -12.77 -7.71 -9.20
C HIS A 89 -11.96 -7.12 -10.35
N GLY A 90 -11.01 -6.22 -10.05
CA GLY A 90 -10.07 -5.68 -11.02
C GLY A 90 -9.25 -6.77 -11.68
N ALA A 91 -8.71 -7.71 -10.89
CA ALA A 91 -7.94 -8.84 -11.40
C ALA A 91 -8.76 -9.72 -12.37
N ASN A 92 -10.00 -10.07 -12.01
CA ASN A 92 -10.87 -10.85 -12.89
C ASN A 92 -11.24 -10.08 -14.17
N LYS A 93 -11.55 -8.78 -14.05
CA LYS A 93 -11.91 -7.93 -15.20
C LYS A 93 -10.73 -7.81 -16.16
N LEU A 94 -9.53 -7.55 -15.62
CA LEU A 94 -8.32 -7.41 -16.42
C LEU A 94 -7.96 -8.72 -17.13
N ALA A 95 -8.00 -9.85 -16.43
CA ALA A 95 -7.74 -11.16 -17.04
C ALA A 95 -8.71 -11.44 -18.23
N LYS A 96 -10.01 -11.12 -18.07
CA LYS A 96 -10.98 -11.24 -19.18
C LYS A 96 -10.67 -10.30 -20.35
N GLN A 97 -10.20 -9.08 -20.08
CA GLN A 97 -9.85 -8.11 -21.14
C GLN A 97 -8.62 -8.57 -21.93
N LEU A 98 -7.63 -9.13 -21.23
CA LEU A 98 -6.44 -9.71 -21.86
C LEU A 98 -6.80 -10.92 -22.71
N ASP A 99 -7.60 -11.83 -22.17
CA ASP A 99 -8.07 -13.03 -22.88
C ASP A 99 -8.89 -12.67 -24.14
N GLY A 100 -9.77 -11.67 -24.02
CA GLY A 100 -10.50 -11.10 -25.16
C GLY A 100 -9.63 -10.41 -26.23
N ALA A 101 -8.40 -10.05 -25.90
CA ALA A 101 -7.41 -9.52 -26.82
C ALA A 101 -6.42 -10.59 -27.35
N GLY A 102 -6.70 -11.87 -27.10
CA GLY A 102 -5.88 -13.00 -27.56
C GLY A 102 -4.65 -13.28 -26.68
N ILE A 103 -4.58 -12.70 -25.46
CA ILE A 103 -3.51 -12.92 -24.51
C ILE A 103 -3.98 -13.90 -23.45
N ASN A 104 -3.43 -15.11 -23.40
CA ASN A 104 -3.81 -16.12 -22.40
C ASN A 104 -3.54 -15.63 -20.98
N ALA A 105 -4.60 -15.28 -20.24
CA ALA A 105 -4.49 -14.69 -18.92
C ALA A 105 -5.31 -15.44 -17.86
N ALA A 106 -4.79 -15.51 -16.65
CA ALA A 106 -5.50 -16.06 -15.50
C ALA A 106 -5.43 -15.09 -14.31
N ALA A 107 -6.51 -15.06 -13.50
CA ALA A 107 -6.55 -14.27 -12.28
C ALA A 107 -6.35 -15.15 -11.04
N ILE A 108 -5.52 -14.68 -10.10
CA ILE A 108 -5.31 -15.33 -8.81
C ILE A 108 -5.56 -14.34 -7.65
N HIS A 109 -6.52 -14.68 -6.78
CA HIS A 109 -6.92 -13.84 -5.64
C HIS A 109 -7.66 -14.66 -4.58
N GLY A 110 -7.90 -14.08 -3.41
CA GLY A 110 -8.46 -14.77 -2.24
C GLY A 110 -9.84 -15.42 -2.43
N ASN A 111 -10.62 -15.00 -3.46
CA ASN A 111 -11.93 -15.63 -3.75
C ASN A 111 -11.84 -16.82 -4.74
N LYS A 112 -10.64 -17.17 -5.21
CA LYS A 112 -10.43 -18.39 -5.99
C LYS A 112 -10.22 -19.57 -5.04
N SER A 113 -10.76 -20.74 -5.37
CA SER A 113 -10.47 -21.97 -4.63
C SER A 113 -8.99 -22.32 -4.71
N GLN A 114 -8.49 -23.07 -3.74
CA GLN A 114 -7.07 -23.47 -3.72
C GLN A 114 -6.71 -24.28 -4.99
N GLY A 115 -7.59 -25.17 -5.46
CA GLY A 115 -7.36 -25.91 -6.69
C GLY A 115 -7.24 -25.00 -7.92
N ALA A 116 -8.13 -24.00 -8.04
CA ALA A 116 -8.04 -23.02 -9.14
C ALA A 116 -6.76 -22.18 -9.08
N ARG A 117 -6.28 -21.81 -7.88
CA ARG A 117 -5.03 -21.07 -7.68
C ARG A 117 -3.82 -21.92 -8.07
N THR A 118 -3.78 -23.19 -7.62
CA THR A 118 -2.70 -24.13 -7.96
C THR A 118 -2.64 -24.38 -9.46
N LYS A 119 -3.82 -24.58 -10.10
CA LYS A 119 -3.90 -24.76 -11.55
C LYS A 119 -3.40 -23.52 -12.31
N ALA A 120 -3.88 -22.32 -11.97
CA ALA A 120 -3.45 -21.09 -12.62
C ALA A 120 -1.93 -20.88 -12.51
N LEU A 121 -1.36 -21.18 -11.34
CA LEU A 121 0.09 -21.09 -11.12
C LEU A 121 0.86 -22.12 -11.96
N ALA A 122 0.40 -23.37 -12.01
CA ALA A 122 1.03 -24.42 -12.80
C ALA A 122 0.96 -24.10 -14.32
N ASP A 123 -0.19 -23.63 -14.80
CA ASP A 123 -0.38 -23.23 -16.19
C ASP A 123 0.49 -22.01 -16.56
N PHE A 124 0.70 -21.06 -15.62
CA PHE A 124 1.59 -19.92 -15.79
C PHE A 124 3.07 -20.35 -15.82
N LYS A 125 3.51 -21.20 -14.89
CA LYS A 125 4.88 -21.75 -14.89
C LYS A 125 5.16 -22.60 -16.13
N GLY A 126 4.16 -23.31 -16.63
CA GLY A 126 4.26 -24.15 -17.85
C GLY A 126 4.05 -23.39 -19.16
N GLY A 127 3.91 -22.06 -19.14
CA GLY A 127 3.76 -21.24 -20.34
C GLY A 127 2.41 -21.31 -21.04
N LYS A 128 1.42 -22.06 -20.50
CA LYS A 128 0.06 -22.10 -21.02
C LYS A 128 -0.72 -20.80 -20.74
N VAL A 129 -0.41 -20.14 -19.63
CA VAL A 129 -0.90 -18.82 -19.27
C VAL A 129 0.27 -17.85 -19.41
N GLN A 130 0.11 -16.86 -20.25
CA GLN A 130 1.12 -15.84 -20.55
C GLN A 130 1.12 -14.76 -19.47
N VAL A 131 -0.07 -14.37 -18.97
CA VAL A 131 -0.23 -13.30 -17.99
C VAL A 131 -0.96 -13.81 -16.75
N LEU A 132 -0.31 -13.71 -15.58
CA LEU A 132 -0.94 -13.99 -14.30
C LEU A 132 -1.30 -12.68 -13.61
N VAL A 133 -2.61 -12.40 -13.46
CA VAL A 133 -3.09 -11.20 -12.77
C VAL A 133 -3.36 -11.53 -11.30
N ALA A 134 -2.61 -10.93 -10.39
CA ALA A 134 -2.64 -11.25 -8.97
C ALA A 134 -2.99 -10.04 -8.09
N THR A 135 -3.60 -10.31 -6.93
CA THR A 135 -3.63 -9.34 -5.83
C THR A 135 -2.45 -9.60 -4.89
N ASP A 136 -1.98 -8.57 -4.15
CA ASP A 136 -0.84 -8.69 -3.23
C ASP A 136 -0.95 -9.89 -2.29
N ILE A 137 -2.10 -10.04 -1.64
CA ILE A 137 -2.35 -11.14 -0.69
C ILE A 137 -2.21 -12.51 -1.38
N ALA A 138 -2.67 -12.63 -2.61
CA ALA A 138 -2.62 -13.90 -3.33
C ALA A 138 -1.25 -14.19 -3.93
N ALA A 139 -0.47 -13.16 -4.23
CA ALA A 139 0.88 -13.28 -4.74
C ALA A 139 1.91 -13.61 -3.64
N ARG A 140 1.58 -13.33 -2.37
CA ARG A 140 2.43 -13.72 -1.24
C ARG A 140 2.47 -15.24 -1.09
N GLY A 141 3.66 -15.78 -0.92
CA GLY A 141 3.87 -17.23 -0.79
C GLY A 141 3.72 -18.02 -2.09
N LEU A 142 3.52 -17.35 -3.23
CA LEU A 142 3.66 -18.01 -4.52
C LEU A 142 5.16 -18.17 -4.82
N ASP A 143 5.54 -19.39 -5.15
CA ASP A 143 6.86 -19.69 -5.69
C ASP A 143 6.92 -19.25 -7.18
N ILE A 144 7.00 -17.94 -7.37
CA ILE A 144 7.17 -17.28 -8.65
C ILE A 144 8.34 -16.32 -8.50
N GLU A 145 9.46 -16.68 -9.05
CA GLU A 145 10.69 -15.90 -9.01
C GLU A 145 11.33 -15.87 -10.40
N GLN A 146 12.25 -14.94 -10.60
CA GLN A 146 13.01 -14.79 -11.85
C GLN A 146 12.12 -14.53 -13.08
N LEU A 147 11.00 -13.84 -12.88
CA LEU A 147 10.16 -13.44 -14.00
C LEU A 147 10.88 -12.41 -14.86
N PRO A 148 10.71 -12.46 -16.18
CA PRO A 148 11.21 -11.40 -17.04
C PRO A 148 10.50 -10.06 -16.80
N HIS A 149 9.17 -10.10 -16.59
CA HIS A 149 8.36 -8.89 -16.49
C HIS A 149 7.38 -8.92 -15.30
N VAL A 150 7.38 -7.80 -14.57
CA VAL A 150 6.39 -7.50 -13.51
C VAL A 150 5.70 -6.19 -13.87
N VAL A 151 4.38 -6.17 -13.80
CA VAL A 151 3.59 -4.97 -14.06
C VAL A 151 2.74 -4.59 -12.85
N ASN A 152 2.93 -3.38 -12.34
CA ASN A 152 2.00 -2.75 -11.42
C ASN A 152 0.88 -2.08 -12.21
N PHE A 153 -0.20 -2.79 -12.49
CA PHE A 153 -1.40 -2.23 -13.12
C PHE A 153 -2.07 -1.18 -12.24
N ASP A 154 -2.10 -1.45 -10.92
CA ASP A 154 -2.43 -0.49 -9.88
C ASP A 154 -1.24 -0.37 -8.93
N LEU A 155 -0.85 0.84 -8.54
CA LEU A 155 0.14 1.04 -7.50
C LEU A 155 -0.36 0.50 -6.15
N PRO A 156 0.51 -0.07 -5.32
CA PRO A 156 0.13 -0.52 -3.99
C PRO A 156 -0.18 0.67 -3.08
N ASN A 157 -1.06 0.44 -2.08
CA ASN A 157 -1.35 1.45 -1.06
C ASN A 157 -0.22 1.56 -0.01
N VAL A 158 0.53 0.47 0.18
CA VAL A 158 1.66 0.36 1.10
C VAL A 158 2.93 0.40 0.25
N PRO A 159 3.80 1.41 0.41
CA PRO A 159 4.98 1.56 -0.45
C PRO A 159 5.92 0.36 -0.44
N GLU A 160 6.06 -0.33 0.70
CA GLU A 160 6.89 -1.52 0.85
C GLU A 160 6.42 -2.68 -0.04
N ASP A 161 5.12 -2.77 -0.33
CA ASP A 161 4.61 -3.78 -1.25
C ASP A 161 5.14 -3.57 -2.69
N TYR A 162 5.51 -2.34 -3.07
CA TYR A 162 6.16 -2.08 -4.36
C TYR A 162 7.46 -2.87 -4.49
N VAL A 163 8.33 -2.79 -3.49
CA VAL A 163 9.61 -3.52 -3.45
C VAL A 163 9.37 -5.03 -3.50
N HIS A 164 8.38 -5.53 -2.77
CA HIS A 164 7.99 -6.95 -2.77
C HIS A 164 7.47 -7.42 -4.13
N ARG A 165 6.77 -6.56 -4.88
CA ARG A 165 6.25 -6.86 -6.21
C ARG A 165 7.37 -6.91 -7.24
N ILE A 166 8.20 -5.86 -7.30
CA ILE A 166 9.31 -5.81 -8.27
C ILE A 166 10.36 -6.88 -7.97
N GLY A 167 10.54 -7.25 -6.69
CA GLY A 167 11.41 -8.36 -6.29
C GLY A 167 10.94 -9.75 -6.76
N ARG A 168 9.92 -9.87 -7.60
CA ARG A 168 9.58 -11.10 -8.35
C ARG A 168 10.36 -11.22 -9.65
N THR A 169 11.09 -10.20 -10.03
CA THR A 169 12.03 -10.16 -11.18
C THR A 169 13.42 -9.78 -10.70
N GLY A 170 14.43 -9.82 -11.55
CA GLY A 170 15.79 -9.34 -11.27
C GLY A 170 16.55 -10.11 -10.20
N ARG A 171 16.32 -11.42 -10.02
CA ARG A 171 17.02 -12.25 -9.05
C ARG A 171 18.11 -13.13 -9.69
N ALA A 172 19.07 -13.54 -8.86
CA ALA A 172 20.16 -14.47 -9.23
C ALA A 172 21.00 -14.01 -10.43
N GLY A 173 21.22 -12.70 -10.58
CA GLY A 173 22.05 -12.14 -11.65
C GLY A 173 21.32 -11.98 -13.00
N ALA A 174 20.04 -12.34 -13.10
CA ALA A 174 19.22 -12.04 -14.26
C ALA A 174 18.69 -10.59 -14.17
N THR A 175 18.74 -9.86 -15.27
CA THR A 175 18.09 -8.56 -15.42
C THR A 175 16.60 -8.77 -15.56
N GLY A 176 15.80 -8.04 -14.78
CA GLY A 176 14.36 -8.09 -14.85
C GLY A 176 13.75 -6.70 -15.01
N GLU A 177 12.56 -6.65 -15.60
CA GLU A 177 11.85 -5.40 -15.87
C GLU A 177 10.61 -5.28 -15.02
N ALA A 178 10.43 -4.12 -14.39
CA ALA A 178 9.25 -3.79 -13.62
C ALA A 178 8.62 -2.49 -14.13
N VAL A 179 7.41 -2.60 -14.63
CA VAL A 179 6.66 -1.49 -15.22
C VAL A 179 5.49 -1.10 -14.34
N SER A 180 5.24 0.20 -14.18
CA SER A 180 4.06 0.68 -13.47
C SER A 180 3.20 1.58 -14.34
N LEU A 181 1.91 1.28 -14.44
CA LEU A 181 0.94 2.11 -15.14
C LEU A 181 0.32 3.09 -14.13
N VAL A 182 0.63 4.38 -14.25
CA VAL A 182 0.30 5.36 -13.22
C VAL A 182 -0.67 6.40 -13.73
N SER A 183 -1.85 6.48 -13.13
CA SER A 183 -2.82 7.52 -13.39
C SER A 183 -2.69 8.67 -12.38
N ALA A 184 -3.19 9.86 -12.74
CA ALA A 184 -3.05 11.07 -11.92
C ALA A 184 -3.62 10.90 -10.49
N ASP A 185 -4.67 10.09 -10.31
CA ASP A 185 -5.26 9.78 -9.01
C ASP A 185 -4.36 8.89 -8.11
N GLU A 186 -3.31 8.29 -8.66
CA GLU A 186 -2.32 7.49 -7.92
C GLU A 186 -1.03 8.26 -7.58
N PHE A 187 -1.01 9.58 -7.82
CA PHE A 187 0.19 10.39 -7.57
C PHE A 187 0.69 10.31 -6.13
N LYS A 188 -0.22 10.21 -5.15
CA LYS A 188 0.17 10.05 -3.75
C LYS A 188 0.96 8.76 -3.53
N GLN A 189 0.46 7.64 -4.05
CA GLN A 189 1.12 6.34 -3.95
C GLN A 189 2.49 6.36 -4.63
N LEU A 190 2.59 6.96 -5.84
CA LEU A 190 3.85 7.14 -6.54
C LEU A 190 4.86 7.90 -5.68
N SER A 191 4.48 9.06 -5.14
CA SER A 191 5.37 9.89 -4.31
C SER A 191 5.82 9.17 -3.02
N ASP A 192 4.96 8.35 -2.43
CA ASP A 192 5.29 7.59 -1.22
C ASP A 192 6.27 6.43 -1.56
N ILE A 193 6.11 5.79 -2.74
CA ILE A 193 7.04 4.76 -3.26
C ILE A 193 8.41 5.38 -3.57
N GLU A 194 8.47 6.45 -4.37
CA GLU A 194 9.70 7.13 -4.74
C GLU A 194 10.48 7.61 -3.50
N ARG A 195 9.78 8.06 -2.47
CA ARG A 195 10.41 8.42 -1.19
C ARG A 195 10.98 7.21 -0.45
N LEU A 196 10.30 6.07 -0.49
CA LEU A 196 10.76 4.83 0.14
C LEU A 196 12.03 4.31 -0.54
N ILE A 197 12.04 4.28 -1.90
CA ILE A 197 13.18 3.77 -2.66
C ILE A 197 14.32 4.79 -2.78
N GLY A 198 14.04 6.08 -2.50
CA GLY A 198 15.04 7.15 -2.52
C GLY A 198 15.37 7.68 -3.90
N GLU A 199 14.60 7.32 -4.93
CA GLU A 199 14.80 7.77 -6.31
C GLU A 199 13.49 8.11 -7.01
N LEU A 200 13.55 8.94 -8.06
CA LEU A 200 12.43 9.24 -8.94
C LEU A 200 12.37 8.22 -10.06
N LEU A 201 11.19 7.61 -10.25
CA LEU A 201 10.99 6.65 -11.32
C LEU A 201 10.96 7.36 -12.69
N GLN A 202 11.72 6.83 -13.62
CA GLN A 202 11.76 7.34 -14.99
C GLN A 202 10.37 7.27 -15.62
N ARG A 203 9.91 8.38 -16.22
CA ARG A 203 8.64 8.45 -16.94
C ARG A 203 8.88 8.17 -18.41
N GLN A 204 8.24 7.15 -18.93
CA GLN A 204 8.23 6.85 -20.36
C GLN A 204 6.85 7.15 -20.94
N SER A 205 6.77 7.42 -22.23
CA SER A 205 5.53 7.66 -22.97
C SER A 205 5.39 6.66 -24.11
N VAL A 206 4.14 6.31 -24.41
CA VAL A 206 3.80 5.46 -25.57
C VAL A 206 2.85 6.26 -26.45
N ASP A 207 3.12 6.26 -27.75
CA ASP A 207 2.29 6.96 -28.71
C ASP A 207 0.85 6.44 -28.68
N GLY A 208 -0.11 7.37 -28.72
CA GLY A 208 -1.52 7.04 -28.60
C GLY A 208 -2.05 6.87 -27.16
N PHE A 209 -1.17 6.89 -26.13
CA PHE A 209 -1.54 6.73 -24.73
C PHE A 209 -1.18 7.91 -23.84
N LYS A 210 -0.91 9.08 -24.44
CA LYS A 210 -0.64 10.29 -23.65
C LYS A 210 -1.84 10.61 -22.74
N PRO A 211 -1.64 10.77 -21.42
CA PRO A 211 -2.75 11.03 -20.50
C PRO A 211 -3.34 12.42 -20.74
N VAL A 212 -4.66 12.53 -20.66
CA VAL A 212 -5.38 13.82 -20.64
C VAL A 212 -5.18 14.50 -19.29
N ASN A 213 -5.20 13.70 -18.21
CA ASN A 213 -4.90 14.17 -16.86
C ASN A 213 -3.41 13.95 -16.58
N GLU A 214 -2.63 15.01 -16.72
CA GLU A 214 -1.18 14.93 -16.52
C GLU A 214 -0.82 14.49 -15.10
N LEU A 215 0.15 13.57 -14.99
CA LEU A 215 0.72 13.15 -13.72
C LEU A 215 1.62 14.27 -13.18
N PRO A 216 1.35 14.82 -11.97
CA PRO A 216 2.16 15.89 -11.40
C PRO A 216 3.64 15.48 -11.27
N GLU A 217 4.55 16.46 -11.29
CA GLU A 217 5.98 16.20 -11.05
C GLU A 217 6.23 15.72 -9.61
N SER A 218 7.00 14.65 -9.49
CA SER A 218 7.46 14.14 -8.21
C SER A 218 8.68 14.89 -7.69
N ARG A 219 8.80 14.98 -6.35
CA ARG A 219 9.97 15.58 -5.67
C ARG A 219 10.29 14.77 -4.42
N LEU A 220 11.50 14.26 -4.30
CA LEU A 220 11.95 13.49 -3.13
C LEU A 220 11.90 14.29 -1.82
N ASN A 221 12.15 15.62 -1.88
CA ASN A 221 12.27 16.51 -0.69
C ASN A 221 10.95 17.14 -0.23
N ARG A 222 9.78 16.67 -0.63
CA ARG A 222 8.52 17.16 -0.03
C ARG A 222 8.41 16.66 1.40
N ARG A 223 8.58 17.60 2.38
CA ARG A 223 8.14 17.35 3.76
C ARG A 223 6.67 16.89 3.74
N PRO A 224 6.28 15.88 4.56
CA PRO A 224 4.88 15.50 4.68
C PRO A 224 4.06 16.76 4.97
N GLN A 225 3.04 17.02 4.15
CA GLN A 225 2.08 18.08 4.50
C GLN A 225 1.32 17.56 5.71
N THR A 226 1.68 18.07 6.88
CA THR A 226 0.82 17.95 8.06
C THR A 226 -0.55 18.50 7.69
N PRO A 227 -1.65 17.75 7.91
CA PRO A 227 -2.98 18.26 7.63
C PRO A 227 -3.14 19.59 8.37
N SER A 228 -3.42 20.67 7.64
CA SER A 228 -3.63 21.98 8.21
C SER A 228 -4.80 21.87 9.20
N ARG A 229 -4.50 22.12 10.48
CA ARG A 229 -5.56 22.23 11.50
C ARG A 229 -6.60 23.22 10.98
N PRO A 230 -7.89 22.87 11.03
CA PRO A 230 -8.94 23.81 10.63
C PRO A 230 -8.77 25.09 11.48
N LYS A 231 -8.62 26.24 10.83
CA LYS A 231 -8.57 27.53 11.50
C LYS A 231 -9.87 27.67 12.28
N LYS A 232 -9.75 27.74 13.62
CA LYS A 232 -10.90 28.09 14.49
C LYS A 232 -11.48 29.40 13.96
N ALA A 233 -12.77 29.40 13.65
CA ALA A 233 -13.49 30.62 13.26
C ALA A 233 -13.29 31.66 14.38
N LYS A 234 -12.82 32.84 14.00
CA LYS A 234 -12.77 34.01 14.89
C LYS A 234 -14.20 34.32 15.28
N VAL A 235 -14.55 34.08 16.53
CA VAL A 235 -15.78 34.61 17.12
C VAL A 235 -15.63 36.13 17.14
N GLY A 236 -16.40 36.81 16.31
CA GLY A 236 -16.43 38.27 16.29
C GLY A 236 -16.99 38.79 17.61
N HIS A 237 -16.18 39.59 18.33
CA HIS A 237 -16.69 40.43 19.40
C HIS A 237 -17.67 41.43 18.78
N ARG A 238 -18.95 41.33 19.10
CA ARG A 238 -19.92 42.41 18.94
C ARG A 238 -19.71 43.38 20.08
N ASP A 239 -19.24 44.56 19.74
CA ASP A 239 -19.31 45.73 20.63
C ASP A 239 -20.77 46.07 20.88
N GLY A 240 -21.19 45.89 22.10
CA GLY A 240 -22.49 46.35 22.61
C GLY A 240 -22.33 47.69 23.28
N GLN A 241 -22.91 48.73 22.71
CA GLN A 241 -23.06 50.05 23.28
C GLN A 241 -23.71 49.99 24.66
N ARG A 242 -23.04 50.63 25.61
CA ARG A 242 -23.58 50.98 26.94
C ARG A 242 -24.44 52.26 26.79
N SER A 243 -25.71 52.18 27.12
CA SER A 243 -26.51 53.28 27.65
C SER A 243 -26.82 52.99 29.11
N GLY A 244 -26.47 53.89 29.96
CA GLY A 244 -26.67 53.80 31.39
C GLY A 244 -28.09 54.10 31.82
N GLU A 245 -28.48 53.52 32.92
CA GLU A 245 -29.33 54.23 33.91
C GLU A 245 -29.31 53.49 35.26
N ASN A 246 -29.26 54.32 36.25
CA ASN A 246 -29.12 54.20 37.67
C ASN A 246 -30.38 53.59 38.33
N SER A 247 -30.25 52.66 39.31
CA SER A 247 -30.97 52.84 40.56
C SER A 247 -30.63 51.74 41.59
N GLN A 248 -30.57 52.25 42.75
CA GLN A 248 -30.28 51.72 44.07
C GLN A 248 -31.05 50.47 44.53
N GLY A 249 -30.42 49.72 45.42
CA GLY A 249 -31.15 49.27 46.63
C GLY A 249 -31.22 47.77 46.86
N HIS A 250 -30.55 47.39 47.85
CA HIS A 250 -30.91 46.68 49.09
C HIS A 250 -30.17 45.33 49.36
N ARG A 251 -29.52 45.36 50.50
CA ARG A 251 -28.96 44.26 51.28
C ARG A 251 -30.03 43.27 51.72
N THR A 252 -29.69 41.97 51.71
CA THR A 252 -29.93 41.15 52.94
C THR A 252 -29.04 39.90 52.92
N ARG A 253 -28.60 39.59 54.12
CA ARG A 253 -27.81 38.48 54.63
C ARG A 253 -28.65 37.19 54.75
N GLY A 254 -27.94 36.06 54.74
CA GLY A 254 -28.39 34.77 55.33
C GLY A 254 -27.60 33.62 54.75
N ARG A 255 -26.61 33.14 55.32
CA ARG A 255 -26.24 32.30 56.45
C ARG A 255 -26.80 30.86 56.33
N ASN A 256 -25.81 29.91 56.33
CA ASN A 256 -25.80 28.58 56.96
C ASN A 256 -26.69 27.49 56.33
N ASN A 257 -26.33 26.23 56.21
CA ASN A 257 -25.51 25.32 57.04
C ASN A 257 -25.38 23.98 56.32
N SER A 258 -24.23 23.42 56.35
CA SER A 258 -23.82 22.10 56.90
C SER A 258 -24.63 20.84 56.52
N ALA A 259 -23.83 19.88 56.10
CA ALA A 259 -23.71 18.53 56.68
C ALA A 259 -24.47 17.38 56.00
N GLN A 260 -23.73 16.40 55.67
CA GLN A 260 -23.66 15.01 56.12
C GLN A 260 -23.76 13.95 55.02
N ARG A 261 -22.68 13.17 54.94
CA ARG A 261 -22.71 11.76 54.52
C ARG A 261 -23.52 10.89 55.51
N PRO A 262 -23.98 9.68 55.10
CA PRO A 262 -23.17 8.50 55.29
C PRO A 262 -23.36 7.40 54.21
N SER A 263 -22.30 6.68 53.98
CA SER A 263 -21.96 5.25 54.00
C SER A 263 -23.09 4.22 54.04
N GLY A 264 -22.93 3.12 53.27
CA GLY A 264 -23.56 1.81 53.51
C GLY A 264 -23.64 0.92 52.28
N ASN A 265 -22.69 0.05 52.18
CA ASN A 265 -22.69 -1.40 52.10
C ASN A 265 -23.86 -2.13 51.37
N ARG A 266 -23.63 -2.79 50.32
CA ARG A 266 -23.56 -4.26 50.17
C ARG A 266 -23.03 -4.64 48.78
#